data_4d046fa73c4ca55f551fc0a737617c9e
#
_entry.id   4d046fa73c4ca55f551fc0a737617c9e
#
_cell.length_a   1.000
_cell.length_b   1.000
_cell.length_c   1.000
_cell.angle_alpha   90.00
_cell.angle_beta   90.00
_cell.angle_gamma   90.00
#
_symmetry.space_group_name_H-M   'P 1'
#
loop_
_entity.id
_entity.type
_entity.pdbx_description
1 polymer ?
#
loop_
_entity_poly.entity_id
_entity_poly.type
_entity_poly.pdbx_seq_one_letter_code
_entity_poly.pdbx_strand_id
1 'polypeptide(L)'
;MRVVFDTNVLYSALAAKGFCEEVVDEAVAECDIVWSNALKQELESLITRRHKIGPATRVALEAYADLCEFVEPEPLDKRVCRDKDDDVVLATALAGNADVIVTGDEDLLVLKKFRGIEILSPRQFLERLDRTG
;
A
#
# COMPACT_ATOMS: atom_id res chain seq x y z
N MET A 1 -2.18 -12.41 -7.70
CA MET A 1 -1.75 -11.03 -7.91
C MET A 1 -1.06 -10.54 -6.64
N ARG A 2 0.08 -9.91 -6.79
CA ARG A 2 0.88 -9.40 -5.65
C ARG A 2 0.72 -7.89 -5.61
N VAL A 3 0.34 -7.36 -4.44
CA VAL A 3 -0.13 -5.97 -4.30
C VAL A 3 0.61 -5.26 -3.17
N VAL A 4 0.99 -4.01 -3.42
CA VAL A 4 1.51 -3.10 -2.38
C VAL A 4 0.53 -1.93 -2.24
N PHE A 5 0.14 -1.64 -1.00
CA PHE A 5 -0.68 -0.46 -0.71
C PHE A 5 0.18 0.68 -0.19
N ASP A 6 -0.05 1.88 -0.72
CA ASP A 6 0.55 3.08 -0.18
C ASP A 6 0.00 3.36 1.22
N THR A 7 0.82 3.96 2.06
CA THR A 7 0.51 4.24 3.46
C THR A 7 -0.80 5.01 3.64
N ASN A 8 -1.07 6.01 2.78
CA ASN A 8 -2.29 6.80 2.90
C ASN A 8 -3.57 5.99 2.66
N VAL A 9 -3.51 5.00 1.76
CA VAL A 9 -4.65 4.10 1.53
C VAL A 9 -4.89 3.23 2.77
N LEU A 10 -3.82 2.68 3.35
CA LEU A 10 -3.93 1.87 4.55
C LEU A 10 -4.42 2.70 5.73
N TYR A 11 -3.91 3.92 5.88
CA TYR A 11 -4.38 4.81 6.93
C TYR A 11 -5.89 5.08 6.81
N SER A 12 -6.35 5.39 5.60
CA SER A 12 -7.79 5.62 5.37
C SER A 12 -8.62 4.38 5.69
N ALA A 13 -8.12 3.20 5.34
CA ALA A 13 -8.81 1.95 5.62
C ALA A 13 -8.93 1.68 7.12
N LEU A 14 -7.89 2.02 7.89
CA LEU A 14 -7.87 1.82 9.33
C LEU A 14 -8.63 2.89 10.11
N ALA A 15 -8.60 4.14 9.63
CA ALA A 15 -9.15 5.29 10.33
C ALA A 15 -10.65 5.45 10.15
N ALA A 16 -11.23 4.90 9.10
CA ALA A 16 -12.64 5.08 8.80
C ALA A 16 -13.21 3.88 8.06
N LYS A 17 -14.46 3.57 8.32
CA LYS A 17 -15.20 2.59 7.54
C LYS A 17 -15.62 3.25 6.24
N GLY A 18 -15.21 2.69 5.12
CA GLY A 18 -15.53 3.27 3.83
C GLY A 18 -14.87 2.52 2.69
N PHE A 19 -14.68 3.23 1.58
CA PHE A 19 -14.22 2.61 0.34
C PHE A 19 -12.83 1.99 0.45
N CYS A 20 -11.89 2.69 1.12
CA CYS A 20 -10.54 2.13 1.26
C CYS A 20 -10.53 0.85 2.09
N GLU A 21 -11.34 0.78 3.14
CA GLU A 21 -11.48 -0.45 3.92
C GLU A 21 -11.97 -1.60 3.05
N GLU A 22 -12.99 -1.36 2.24
CA GLU A 22 -13.52 -2.38 1.34
C GLU A 22 -12.47 -2.86 0.35
N VAL A 23 -11.71 -1.94 -0.22
CA VAL A 23 -10.67 -2.28 -1.19
C VAL A 23 -9.57 -3.14 -0.55
N VAL A 24 -9.12 -2.77 0.64
CA VAL A 24 -8.10 -3.54 1.36
C VAL A 24 -8.63 -4.92 1.74
N ASP A 25 -9.86 -5.01 2.23
CA ASP A 25 -10.46 -6.29 2.60
C ASP A 25 -10.58 -7.24 1.39
N GLU A 26 -10.97 -6.72 0.24
CA GLU A 26 -11.02 -7.51 -1.00
C GLU A 26 -9.64 -8.01 -1.40
N ALA A 27 -8.64 -7.13 -1.31
CA ALA A 27 -7.28 -7.50 -1.67
C ALA A 27 -6.72 -8.57 -0.74
N VAL A 28 -6.95 -8.43 0.56
CA VAL A 28 -6.50 -9.41 1.55
C VAL A 28 -7.12 -10.78 1.27
N ALA A 29 -8.38 -10.81 0.85
CA ALA A 29 -9.07 -12.06 0.56
C ALA A 29 -8.59 -12.74 -0.73
N GLU A 30 -8.15 -11.96 -1.73
CA GLU A 30 -7.91 -12.49 -3.08
C GLU A 30 -6.46 -12.37 -3.58
N CYS A 31 -5.61 -11.61 -2.89
CA CYS A 31 -4.26 -11.30 -3.37
C CYS A 31 -3.21 -11.61 -2.32
N ASP A 32 -1.97 -11.68 -2.77
CA ASP A 32 -0.81 -11.71 -1.88
C ASP A 32 -0.41 -10.26 -1.60
N ILE A 33 -0.41 -9.88 -0.34
CA ILE A 33 -0.08 -8.50 0.05
C ILE A 33 1.40 -8.42 0.41
N VAL A 34 2.10 -7.50 -0.22
CA VAL A 34 3.53 -7.26 0.01
C VAL A 34 3.69 -5.97 0.81
N TRP A 35 4.53 -6.00 1.81
CA TRP A 35 4.80 -4.84 2.66
C TRP A 35 6.27 -4.81 3.06
N SER A 36 6.69 -3.72 3.72
CA SER A 36 8.05 -3.61 4.24
C SER A 36 8.02 -2.94 5.61
N ASN A 37 9.06 -3.16 6.40
CA ASN A 37 9.18 -2.51 7.70
C ASN A 37 9.21 -0.99 7.57
N ALA A 38 9.85 -0.47 6.51
CA ALA A 38 9.88 0.97 6.26
C ALA A 38 8.47 1.54 6.08
N LEU A 39 7.63 0.88 5.31
CA LEU A 39 6.24 1.31 5.12
C LEU A 39 5.40 1.12 6.38
N LYS A 40 5.63 0.04 7.12
CA LYS A 40 4.93 -0.18 8.39
C LYS A 40 5.26 0.93 9.38
N GLN A 41 6.52 1.31 9.49
CA GLN A 41 6.95 2.40 10.37
C GLN A 41 6.34 3.73 9.96
N GLU A 42 6.23 3.99 8.67
CA GLU A 42 5.59 5.20 8.17
C GLU A 42 4.12 5.25 8.60
N LEU A 43 3.41 4.12 8.47
CA LEU A 43 2.01 4.05 8.90
C LEU A 43 1.89 4.26 10.41
N GLU A 44 2.74 3.62 11.20
CA GLU A 44 2.76 3.79 12.66
C GLU A 44 3.01 5.23 13.06
N SER A 45 3.94 5.90 12.38
CA SER A 45 4.23 7.31 12.62
C SER A 45 3.05 8.21 12.29
N LEU A 46 2.37 7.93 11.18
CA LEU A 46 1.21 8.69 10.75
C LEU A 46 0.06 8.54 11.75
N ILE A 47 -0.16 7.33 12.22
CA ILE A 47 -1.15 7.02 13.25
C ILE A 47 -0.88 7.82 14.52
N THR A 48 0.37 7.79 14.99
CA THR A 48 0.78 8.48 16.21
C THR A 48 0.59 9.98 16.09
N ARG A 49 0.97 10.56 14.96
CA ARG A 49 0.84 12.01 14.74
C ARG A 49 -0.60 12.49 14.71
N ARG A 50 -1.50 11.67 14.22
CA ARG A 50 -2.90 12.07 14.06
C ARG A 50 -3.78 11.81 15.27
N HIS A 51 -3.29 11.09 16.26
CA HIS A 51 -3.99 10.82 17.54
C HIS A 51 -5.41 10.24 17.40
N LYS A 52 -5.72 9.62 16.27
CA LYS A 52 -7.09 9.19 16.00
C LYS A 52 -7.34 7.70 16.23
N ILE A 53 -6.36 7.02 16.81
CA ILE A 53 -6.39 5.58 16.74
C ILE A 53 -6.30 4.94 18.11
N GLY A 54 -7.36 4.22 18.44
CA GLY A 54 -7.47 3.47 19.69
C GLY A 54 -6.91 2.05 19.58
N PRO A 55 -7.07 1.26 20.64
CA PRO A 55 -6.54 -0.12 20.70
C PRO A 55 -7.04 -1.02 19.57
N ALA A 56 -8.29 -0.83 19.12
CA ALA A 56 -8.85 -1.64 18.03
C ALA A 56 -8.08 -1.47 16.73
N THR A 57 -7.60 -0.27 16.45
CA THR A 57 -6.83 -0.01 15.23
C THR A 57 -5.46 -0.63 15.29
N ARG A 58 -4.82 -0.65 16.47
CA ARG A 58 -3.55 -1.35 16.62
C ARG A 58 -3.71 -2.84 16.39
N VAL A 59 -4.80 -3.42 16.89
CA VAL A 59 -5.09 -4.84 16.63
C VAL A 59 -5.26 -5.08 15.14
N ALA A 60 -5.99 -4.21 14.45
CA ALA A 60 -6.21 -4.33 13.01
C ALA A 60 -4.90 -4.19 12.22
N LEU A 61 -4.03 -3.26 12.64
CA LEU A 61 -2.73 -3.08 11.99
C LEU A 61 -1.87 -4.33 12.13
N GLU A 62 -1.80 -4.91 13.32
CA GLU A 62 -1.00 -6.12 13.55
C GLU A 62 -1.58 -7.32 12.80
N ALA A 63 -2.91 -7.43 12.72
CA ALA A 63 -3.55 -8.48 11.94
C ALA A 63 -3.22 -8.34 10.45
N TYR A 64 -3.22 -7.12 9.94
CA TYR A 64 -2.81 -6.85 8.56
C TYR A 64 -1.34 -7.24 8.34
N ALA A 65 -0.46 -6.84 9.26
CA ALA A 65 0.96 -7.17 9.16
C ALA A 65 1.18 -8.68 9.11
N ASP A 66 0.42 -9.43 9.90
CA ASP A 66 0.54 -10.90 9.93
C ASP A 66 0.14 -11.54 8.60
N LEU A 67 -0.71 -10.89 7.84
CA LEU A 67 -1.14 -11.38 6.52
C LEU A 67 -0.18 -11.01 5.40
N CYS A 68 0.71 -10.05 5.63
CA CYS A 68 1.61 -9.55 4.60
C CYS A 68 2.86 -10.39 4.47
N GLU A 69 3.39 -10.45 3.24
CA GLU A 69 4.76 -10.91 3.00
C GLU A 69 5.68 -9.70 3.14
N PHE A 70 6.59 -9.73 4.09
CA PHE A 70 7.53 -8.64 4.30
C PHE A 70 8.76 -8.82 3.43
N VAL A 71 9.17 -7.74 2.76
CA VAL A 71 10.35 -7.70 1.91
C VAL A 71 11.28 -6.58 2.37
N GLU A 72 12.56 -6.69 2.00
CA GLU A 72 13.57 -5.66 2.26
C GLU A 72 13.78 -4.85 1.00
N PRO A 73 13.26 -3.61 0.93
CA PRO A 73 13.48 -2.80 -0.26
C PRO A 73 14.92 -2.30 -0.33
N GLU A 74 15.47 -2.30 -1.53
CA GLU A 74 16.75 -1.68 -1.80
C GLU A 74 16.52 -0.27 -2.34
N PRO A 75 17.38 0.71 -2.01
CA PRO A 75 17.24 2.05 -2.56
C PRO A 75 17.23 2.02 -4.08
N LEU A 76 16.40 2.86 -4.69
CA LEU A 76 16.38 2.99 -6.15
C LEU A 76 17.70 3.64 -6.62
N ASP A 77 18.15 3.26 -7.82
CA ASP A 77 19.36 3.81 -8.40
C ASP A 77 19.28 5.33 -8.58
N LYS A 78 18.08 5.81 -8.91
CA LYS A 78 17.81 7.24 -9.09
C LYS A 78 16.48 7.57 -8.43
N ARG A 79 16.38 8.80 -7.94
CA ARG A 79 15.10 9.30 -7.44
C ARG A 79 14.08 9.36 -8.59
N VAL A 80 12.90 8.80 -8.36
CA VAL A 80 11.81 8.78 -9.33
C VAL A 80 10.75 9.81 -9.01
N CYS A 81 10.39 9.92 -7.72
CA CYS A 81 9.35 10.84 -7.26
C CYS A 81 9.97 12.04 -6.53
N ARG A 82 9.21 13.13 -6.47
CA ARG A 82 9.66 14.32 -5.73
C ARG A 82 9.84 14.02 -4.24
N ASP A 83 8.93 13.22 -3.69
CA ASP A 83 9.02 12.79 -2.30
C ASP A 83 9.75 11.45 -2.23
N LYS A 84 10.81 11.40 -1.44
CA LYS A 84 11.59 10.17 -1.24
C LYS A 84 10.76 9.04 -0.62
N ASP A 85 9.71 9.37 0.13
CA ASP A 85 8.84 8.36 0.74
C ASP A 85 8.04 7.61 -0.32
N ASP A 86 7.69 8.28 -1.42
CA ASP A 86 7.04 7.63 -2.56
C ASP A 86 7.98 6.63 -3.24
N ASP A 87 9.29 6.96 -3.29
CA ASP A 87 10.28 6.02 -3.84
C ASP A 87 10.40 4.75 -2.99
N VAL A 88 10.14 4.82 -1.68
CA VAL A 88 10.12 3.64 -0.82
C VAL A 88 8.99 2.68 -1.21
N VAL A 89 7.85 3.23 -1.61
CA VAL A 89 6.73 2.42 -2.11
C VAL A 89 7.15 1.67 -3.37
N LEU A 90 7.79 2.37 -4.31
CA LEU A 90 8.29 1.75 -5.54
C LEU A 90 9.34 0.68 -5.26
N ALA A 91 10.28 0.96 -4.35
CA ALA A 91 11.34 0.02 -3.97
C ALA A 91 10.76 -1.23 -3.32
N THR A 92 9.74 -1.08 -2.46
CA THR A 92 9.07 -2.22 -1.84
C THR A 92 8.39 -3.09 -2.90
N ALA A 93 7.71 -2.47 -3.85
CA ALA A 93 7.05 -3.19 -4.93
C ALA A 93 8.04 -3.96 -5.79
N LEU A 94 9.20 -3.38 -6.08
CA LEU A 94 10.25 -4.07 -6.83
C LEU A 94 10.78 -5.28 -6.05
N ALA A 95 11.09 -5.09 -4.76
CA ALA A 95 11.64 -6.16 -3.93
C ALA A 95 10.68 -7.33 -3.80
N GLY A 96 9.38 -7.06 -3.78
CA GLY A 96 8.35 -8.08 -3.63
C GLY A 96 7.79 -8.60 -4.96
N ASN A 97 8.33 -8.18 -6.08
CA ASN A 97 7.80 -8.55 -7.40
C ASN A 97 6.30 -8.29 -7.49
N ALA A 98 5.88 -7.13 -7.04
CA ALA A 98 4.47 -6.75 -7.05
C ALA A 98 3.96 -6.57 -8.49
N ASP A 99 2.69 -6.88 -8.68
CA ASP A 99 2.00 -6.64 -9.95
C ASP A 99 1.37 -5.25 -9.96
N VAL A 100 0.93 -4.78 -8.79
CA VAL A 100 0.16 -3.54 -8.66
C VAL A 100 0.58 -2.79 -7.40
N ILE A 101 0.64 -1.47 -7.52
CA ILE A 101 0.70 -0.54 -6.39
C ILE A 101 -0.64 0.19 -6.35
N VAL A 102 -1.29 0.22 -5.18
CA VAL A 102 -2.55 0.96 -4.98
C VAL A 102 -2.25 2.21 -4.18
N THR A 103 -2.56 3.37 -4.74
CA THR A 103 -2.24 4.66 -4.14
C THR A 103 -3.28 5.71 -4.50
N GLY A 104 -3.42 6.73 -3.66
CA GLY A 104 -4.19 7.93 -3.98
C GLY A 104 -3.31 9.12 -4.30
N ASP A 105 -1.98 8.94 -4.30
CA ASP A 105 -1.03 10.03 -4.51
C ASP A 105 -0.83 10.29 -5.99
N GLU A 106 -1.10 11.55 -6.41
CA GLU A 106 -0.97 11.97 -7.81
C GLU A 106 0.45 11.80 -8.35
N ASP A 107 1.46 11.99 -7.50
CA ASP A 107 2.86 11.85 -7.93
C ASP A 107 3.21 10.41 -8.30
N LEU A 108 2.53 9.43 -7.72
CA LEU A 108 2.67 8.03 -8.12
C LEU A 108 1.73 7.70 -9.28
N LEU A 109 0.48 8.14 -9.20
CA LEU A 109 -0.54 7.82 -10.22
C LEU A 109 -0.14 8.33 -11.60
N VAL A 110 0.55 9.47 -11.68
CA VAL A 110 0.98 10.05 -12.95
C VAL A 110 1.95 9.13 -13.71
N LEU A 111 2.67 8.26 -13.00
CA LEU A 111 3.59 7.31 -13.62
C LEU A 111 2.85 6.21 -14.40
N LYS A 112 1.65 5.86 -13.98
CA LYS A 112 0.81 4.80 -14.55
C LYS A 112 1.41 3.40 -14.45
N LYS A 113 2.69 3.26 -14.76
CA LYS A 113 3.47 2.01 -14.62
C LYS A 113 4.89 2.33 -14.21
N PHE A 114 5.49 1.42 -13.47
CA PHE A 114 6.89 1.53 -13.10
C PHE A 114 7.51 0.14 -13.22
N ARG A 115 8.40 -0.03 -14.20
CA ARG A 115 9.09 -1.29 -14.45
C ARG A 115 8.13 -2.49 -14.51
N GLY A 116 7.03 -2.33 -15.21
CA GLY A 116 6.02 -3.36 -15.38
C GLY A 116 4.99 -3.44 -14.27
N ILE A 117 5.15 -2.69 -13.18
CA ILE A 117 4.20 -2.66 -12.07
C ILE A 117 3.13 -1.62 -12.38
N GLU A 118 1.87 -2.02 -12.37
CA GLU A 118 0.76 -1.09 -12.58
C GLU A 118 0.56 -0.23 -11.34
N ILE A 119 0.29 1.06 -11.54
CA ILE A 119 0.01 1.99 -10.44
C ILE A 119 -1.44 2.44 -10.58
N LEU A 120 -2.28 2.05 -9.62
CA LEU A 120 -3.73 2.23 -9.70
C LEU A 120 -4.26 2.94 -8.47
N SER A 121 -5.34 3.73 -8.68
CA SER A 121 -6.12 4.24 -7.55
C SER A 121 -6.91 3.08 -6.92
N PRO A 122 -7.44 3.27 -5.69
CA PRO A 122 -8.29 2.24 -5.10
C PRO A 122 -9.46 1.83 -5.99
N ARG A 123 -10.10 2.77 -6.65
CA ARG A 123 -11.21 2.47 -7.57
C ARG A 123 -10.74 1.66 -8.78
N GLN A 124 -9.65 2.08 -9.41
CA GLN A 124 -9.11 1.36 -10.55
C GLN A 124 -8.70 -0.05 -10.17
N PHE A 125 -8.13 -0.21 -8.99
CA PHE A 125 -7.73 -1.53 -8.49
C PHE A 125 -8.94 -2.43 -8.29
N LEU A 126 -10.02 -1.93 -7.70
CA LEU A 126 -11.23 -2.71 -7.50
C LEU A 126 -11.83 -3.16 -8.83
N GLU A 127 -11.85 -2.26 -9.82
CA GLU A 127 -12.28 -2.61 -11.17
C GLU A 127 -11.40 -3.69 -11.80
N ARG A 128 -10.10 -3.61 -11.54
CA ARG A 128 -9.12 -4.59 -12.03
C ARG A 128 -9.37 -5.97 -11.42
N LEU A 129 -9.70 -6.03 -10.12
CA LEU A 129 -10.04 -7.29 -9.45
C LEU A 129 -11.33 -7.89 -10.02
N ASP A 130 -12.33 -7.07 -10.25
CA ASP A 130 -13.61 -7.52 -10.78
C ASP A 130 -13.47 -8.16 -12.17
N ARG A 131 -12.53 -7.66 -12.98
CA ARG A 131 -12.28 -8.23 -14.32
C ARG A 131 -11.58 -9.57 -14.28
N THR A 132 -10.75 -9.81 -13.25
CA THR A 132 -9.98 -11.05 -13.13
C THR A 132 -10.70 -12.12 -12.33
N GLY A 133 -11.69 -11.70 -11.57
CA GLY A 133 -12.52 -12.59 -10.78
C GLY A 133 -13.76 -12.98 -11.52
#